data_517625a619428d2fba158b81d31c2bcf
#
_entry.id   517625a619428d2fba158b81d31c2bcf
#
_cell.length_a   1.000
_cell.length_b   1.000
_cell.length_c   1.000
_cell.angle_alpha   90.00
_cell.angle_beta   90.00
_cell.angle_gamma   90.00
#
_symmetry.space_group_name_H-M   'P 1'
#
loop_
_entity.id
_entity.type
_entity.pdbx_description
1 polymer ?
#
loop_
_entity_poly.entity_id
_entity_poly.type
_entity_poly.pdbx_seq_one_letter_code
_entity_poly.pdbx_strand_id
1 'polypeptide(L)'
;MSTEAFNQTEPSQALLSVRDLSLGYLRRSTFATERTETVALKGVSFDLREGQTLALLGPSGSGKSSLARCLVLLETPTGGSILYRGKDIFRIKDDDRKLVRKEVHLIFQDAASALNPRFTVEEIVAEPLVIHNTAFRGSEIRCRVDEVLDQVELGNTWRGRRPIELSGGQRQRVAIARALALQPKLLILDEALSSLDLSAQAQIANLLLDLQERHSLAYLYVTHDLRMAGVLASEVAILDAGQIVHRGLPAEVLTAKLQPVS
;
A
#
# COMPACT_ATOMS: atom_id res chain seq x y z
N MET A 1 -30.90 31.64 -25.69
CA MET A 1 -30.44 31.80 -24.30
C MET A 1 -30.45 30.40 -23.70
N SER A 2 -29.34 29.70 -23.82
CA SER A 2 -29.20 28.33 -23.36
C SER A 2 -28.21 28.36 -22.21
N THR A 3 -28.71 28.02 -21.03
CA THR A 3 -27.97 28.01 -19.78
C THR A 3 -27.19 26.69 -19.76
N GLU A 4 -25.89 26.73 -19.97
CA GLU A 4 -25.00 25.63 -19.70
C GLU A 4 -24.94 25.39 -18.17
N ALA A 5 -25.56 24.34 -17.73
CA ALA A 5 -25.41 23.83 -16.36
C ALA A 5 -24.01 23.23 -16.24
N PHE A 6 -23.10 23.98 -15.62
CA PHE A 6 -21.84 23.46 -15.09
C PHE A 6 -22.16 22.35 -14.10
N ASN A 7 -21.90 21.13 -14.50
CA ASN A 7 -21.96 19.94 -13.65
C ASN A 7 -20.83 20.05 -12.62
N GLN A 8 -21.10 20.66 -11.47
CA GLN A 8 -20.21 20.66 -10.31
C GLN A 8 -20.23 19.23 -9.77
N THR A 9 -19.29 18.41 -10.23
CA THR A 9 -18.97 17.15 -9.58
C THR A 9 -18.54 17.50 -8.13
N GLU A 10 -19.33 17.12 -7.15
CA GLU A 10 -18.95 17.24 -5.73
C GLU A 10 -17.54 16.68 -5.56
N PRO A 11 -16.64 17.31 -4.78
CA PRO A 11 -15.30 16.80 -4.58
C PRO A 11 -15.42 15.41 -3.91
N SER A 12 -15.11 14.36 -4.67
CA SER A 12 -15.09 12.99 -4.20
C SER A 12 -14.31 12.95 -2.88
N GLN A 13 -14.99 12.54 -1.82
CA GLN A 13 -14.42 12.49 -0.46
C GLN A 13 -13.18 11.59 -0.48
N ALA A 14 -12.07 12.05 0.12
CA ALA A 14 -10.85 11.28 0.18
C ALA A 14 -11.09 9.95 0.90
N LEU A 15 -10.58 8.85 0.34
CA LEU A 15 -10.58 7.53 0.98
C LEU A 15 -9.70 7.53 2.22
N LEU A 16 -8.51 8.11 2.08
CA LEU A 16 -7.51 8.26 3.13
C LEU A 16 -7.06 9.72 3.21
N SER A 17 -7.05 10.29 4.41
CA SER A 17 -6.49 11.61 4.68
C SER A 17 -5.49 11.53 5.82
N VAL A 18 -4.28 11.98 5.57
CA VAL A 18 -3.22 12.11 6.59
C VAL A 18 -3.06 13.59 6.91
N ARG A 19 -3.05 13.96 8.18
CA ARG A 19 -3.01 15.34 8.66
C ARG A 19 -1.94 15.51 9.73
N ASP A 20 -0.92 16.31 9.43
CA ASP A 20 0.19 16.70 10.31
C ASP A 20 0.82 15.54 11.07
N LEU A 21 0.92 14.38 10.39
CA LEU A 21 1.36 13.13 11.00
C LEU A 21 2.82 13.20 11.42
N SER A 22 3.07 12.94 12.70
CA SER A 22 4.41 12.95 13.28
C SER A 22 4.68 11.64 14.01
N LEU A 23 5.91 11.13 13.90
CA LEU A 23 6.35 9.90 14.56
C LEU A 23 7.79 10.04 15.05
N GLY A 24 7.99 9.87 16.34
CA GLY A 24 9.31 9.84 16.98
C GLY A 24 9.58 8.51 17.68
N TYR A 25 10.82 8.03 17.57
CA TYR A 25 11.30 6.84 18.27
C TYR A 25 12.25 7.23 19.40
N LEU A 26 11.93 6.84 20.62
CA LEU A 26 12.81 7.00 21.77
C LEU A 26 13.83 5.85 21.77
N ARG A 27 15.08 6.11 21.40
CA ARG A 27 16.17 5.15 21.60
C ARG A 27 16.72 5.29 23.01
N ARG A 28 16.65 4.20 23.77
CA ARG A 28 17.46 4.07 25.01
C ARG A 28 18.84 3.58 24.60
N SER A 29 19.85 4.40 24.75
CA SER A 29 21.23 3.92 24.65
C SER A 29 21.52 3.06 25.88
N THR A 30 22.06 1.86 25.66
CA THR A 30 22.42 0.91 26.74
C THR A 30 23.60 1.44 27.58
N PHE A 31 24.33 2.46 27.10
CA PHE A 31 25.55 2.98 27.71
C PHE A 31 25.53 4.49 27.98
N ALA A 32 24.46 5.21 27.68
CA ALA A 32 24.37 6.65 27.95
C ALA A 32 23.03 6.99 28.62
N THR A 33 23.08 7.90 29.57
CA THR A 33 21.93 8.44 30.32
C THR A 33 21.04 9.33 29.44
N GLU A 34 21.47 9.64 28.22
CA GLU A 34 20.74 10.49 27.27
C GLU A 34 19.78 9.67 26.41
N ARG A 35 18.52 10.10 26.42
CA ARG A 35 17.47 9.62 25.50
C ARG A 35 17.62 10.38 24.19
N THR A 36 18.03 9.71 23.13
CA THR A 36 18.04 10.31 21.80
C THR A 36 16.70 10.03 21.12
N GLU A 37 15.96 11.06 20.80
CA GLU A 37 14.75 10.98 20.02
C GLU A 37 15.11 11.02 18.52
N THR A 38 14.73 10.00 17.77
CA THR A 38 14.84 9.98 16.32
C THR A 38 13.47 10.25 15.73
N VAL A 39 13.28 11.42 15.13
CA VAL A 39 12.00 11.78 14.50
C VAL A 39 11.98 11.23 13.08
N ALA A 40 11.05 10.29 12.83
CA ALA A 40 10.88 9.63 11.52
C ALA A 40 9.90 10.38 10.61
N LEU A 41 8.86 11.00 11.18
CA LEU A 41 7.86 11.80 10.44
C LEU A 41 7.66 13.13 11.16
N LYS A 42 7.50 14.21 10.36
CA LYS A 42 7.43 15.60 10.86
C LYS A 42 6.30 16.35 10.11
N GLY A 43 5.04 16.17 10.53
CA GLY A 43 3.92 16.92 9.99
C GLY A 43 3.55 16.51 8.55
N VAL A 44 3.57 15.21 8.24
CA VAL A 44 3.20 14.68 6.91
C VAL A 44 1.71 14.83 6.68
N SER A 45 1.33 15.44 5.55
CA SER A 45 -0.09 15.63 5.17
C SER A 45 -0.31 15.33 3.69
N PHE A 46 -1.33 14.50 3.38
CA PHE A 46 -1.78 14.21 2.02
C PHE A 46 -3.17 13.59 2.03
N ASP A 47 -3.80 13.60 0.86
CA ASP A 47 -5.06 12.91 0.57
C ASP A 47 -4.84 11.87 -0.52
N LEU A 48 -5.59 10.75 -0.44
CA LEU A 48 -5.65 9.70 -1.44
C LEU A 48 -7.11 9.34 -1.68
N ARG A 49 -7.53 9.28 -2.95
CA ARG A 49 -8.90 8.93 -3.35
C ARG A 49 -8.97 7.50 -3.87
N GLU A 50 -10.18 6.95 -3.93
CA GLU A 50 -10.41 5.65 -4.59
C GLU A 50 -9.98 5.73 -6.07
N GLY A 51 -9.41 4.65 -6.59
CA GLY A 51 -8.92 4.58 -7.97
C GLY A 51 -7.66 5.40 -8.27
N GLN A 52 -7.02 6.01 -7.27
CA GLN A 52 -5.80 6.80 -7.44
C GLN A 52 -4.56 6.08 -6.89
N THR A 53 -3.43 6.38 -7.50
CA THR A 53 -2.11 5.96 -7.00
C THR A 53 -1.30 7.19 -6.58
N LEU A 54 -0.96 7.28 -5.30
CA LEU A 54 0.05 8.22 -4.82
C LEU A 54 1.39 7.48 -4.71
N ALA A 55 2.38 7.86 -5.52
CA ALA A 55 3.75 7.37 -5.34
C ALA A 55 4.48 8.21 -4.29
N LEU A 56 5.02 7.53 -3.28
CA LEU A 56 5.85 8.16 -2.23
C LEU A 56 7.31 7.83 -2.49
N LEU A 57 8.05 8.79 -2.98
CA LEU A 57 9.48 8.71 -3.28
C LEU A 57 10.31 9.27 -2.13
N GLY A 58 11.57 8.87 -2.03
CA GLY A 58 12.53 9.45 -1.10
C GLY A 58 13.71 8.54 -0.83
N PRO A 59 14.80 9.06 -0.23
CA PRO A 59 15.97 8.27 0.13
C PRO A 59 15.65 7.23 1.22
N SER A 60 16.54 6.25 1.40
CA SER A 60 16.44 5.30 2.50
C SER A 60 16.50 6.05 3.84
N GLY A 61 15.63 5.68 4.79
CA GLY A 61 15.54 6.34 6.09
C GLY A 61 14.72 7.64 6.11
N SER A 62 14.10 8.07 4.99
CA SER A 62 13.26 9.28 4.97
C SER A 62 11.92 9.17 5.72
N GLY A 63 11.52 7.98 6.19
CA GLY A 63 10.29 7.76 6.95
C GLY A 63 9.18 7.03 6.18
N LYS A 64 9.39 6.63 4.91
CA LYS A 64 8.36 6.00 4.06
C LYS A 64 7.73 4.74 4.68
N SER A 65 8.56 3.79 5.11
CA SER A 65 8.05 2.55 5.73
C SER A 65 7.43 2.80 7.11
N SER A 66 7.89 3.81 7.85
CA SER A 66 7.25 4.24 9.11
C SER A 66 5.85 4.79 8.85
N LEU A 67 5.68 5.62 7.80
CA LEU A 67 4.37 6.07 7.37
C LEU A 67 3.47 4.88 6.99
N ALA A 68 3.96 3.95 6.15
CA ALA A 68 3.23 2.76 5.75
C ALA A 68 2.74 1.94 6.96
N ARG A 69 3.57 1.76 7.98
CA ARG A 69 3.21 1.04 9.21
C ARG A 69 2.16 1.76 10.05
N CYS A 70 2.21 3.09 10.13
CA CYS A 70 1.16 3.87 10.79
C CYS A 70 -0.21 3.66 10.10
N LEU A 71 -0.24 3.66 8.76
CA LEU A 71 -1.47 3.51 7.98
C LEU A 71 -2.16 2.16 8.18
N VAL A 72 -1.42 1.10 8.51
CA VAL A 72 -1.96 -0.23 8.81
C VAL A 72 -2.02 -0.55 10.30
N LEU A 73 -1.93 0.47 11.16
CA LEU A 73 -2.02 0.34 12.63
C LEU A 73 -0.94 -0.56 13.26
N LEU A 74 0.22 -0.69 12.62
CA LEU A 74 1.39 -1.38 13.18
C LEU A 74 2.23 -0.45 14.06
N GLU A 75 2.18 0.86 13.80
CA GLU A 75 2.84 1.89 14.61
C GLU A 75 1.84 2.99 14.98
N THR A 76 1.98 3.55 16.18
CA THR A 76 1.12 4.63 16.65
C THR A 76 1.88 5.95 16.50
N PRO A 77 1.34 6.93 15.73
CA PRO A 77 1.97 8.23 15.56
C PRO A 77 2.05 8.98 16.89
N THR A 78 3.06 9.86 17.04
CA THR A 78 3.21 10.73 18.20
C THR A 78 2.38 12.00 18.11
N GLY A 79 1.90 12.36 16.91
CA GLY A 79 1.04 13.51 16.65
C GLY A 79 0.35 13.43 15.31
N GLY A 80 -0.64 14.29 15.10
CA GLY A 80 -1.46 14.33 13.90
C GLY A 80 -2.60 13.31 13.91
N SER A 81 -3.18 13.04 12.73
CA SER A 81 -4.26 12.09 12.57
C SER A 81 -4.24 11.40 11.21
N ILE A 82 -4.81 10.19 11.17
CA ILE A 82 -5.05 9.43 9.94
C ILE A 82 -6.55 9.16 9.87
N LEU A 83 -7.19 9.72 8.85
CA LEU A 83 -8.61 9.57 8.62
C LEU A 83 -8.85 8.58 7.48
N TYR A 84 -9.54 7.50 7.75
CA TYR A 84 -10.04 6.57 6.75
C TYR A 84 -11.55 6.78 6.59
N ARG A 85 -11.99 7.17 5.39
CA ARG A 85 -13.40 7.58 5.14
C ARG A 85 -13.91 8.60 6.18
N GLY A 86 -13.07 9.59 6.52
CA GLY A 86 -13.38 10.65 7.47
C GLY A 86 -13.31 10.27 8.95
N LYS A 87 -13.01 9.01 9.31
CA LYS A 87 -12.87 8.56 10.70
C LYS A 87 -11.42 8.39 11.09
N ASP A 88 -10.95 8.94 12.20
CA ASP A 88 -9.59 8.80 12.72
C ASP A 88 -9.36 7.34 13.17
N ILE A 89 -8.47 6.61 12.47
CA ILE A 89 -8.23 5.18 12.66
C ILE A 89 -7.65 4.82 14.03
N PHE A 90 -7.08 5.78 14.75
CA PHE A 90 -6.56 5.57 16.10
C PHE A 90 -7.59 5.86 17.20
N ARG A 91 -8.72 6.51 16.85
CA ARG A 91 -9.78 6.90 17.81
C ARG A 91 -11.11 6.14 17.59
N ILE A 92 -11.17 5.26 16.58
CA ILE A 92 -12.35 4.43 16.29
C ILE A 92 -12.49 3.26 17.25
N LYS A 93 -13.72 2.73 17.34
CA LYS A 93 -14.06 1.50 18.08
C LYS A 93 -13.51 0.26 17.38
N ASP A 94 -13.49 -0.87 18.08
CA ASP A 94 -12.90 -2.12 17.59
C ASP A 94 -13.55 -2.64 16.29
N ASP A 95 -14.85 -2.47 16.10
CA ASP A 95 -15.51 -2.92 14.87
C ASP A 95 -15.13 -2.09 13.65
N ASP A 96 -15.05 -0.76 13.77
CA ASP A 96 -14.51 0.10 12.72
C ASP A 96 -13.02 -0.20 12.45
N ARG A 97 -12.25 -0.53 13.50
CA ARG A 97 -10.84 -0.94 13.37
C ARG A 97 -10.68 -2.26 12.61
N LYS A 98 -11.58 -3.23 12.83
CA LYS A 98 -11.63 -4.47 12.04
C LYS A 98 -11.89 -4.17 10.56
N LEU A 99 -12.80 -3.22 10.27
CA LEU A 99 -13.07 -2.80 8.90
C LEU A 99 -11.83 -2.19 8.25
N VAL A 100 -11.11 -1.27 8.93
CA VAL A 100 -9.85 -0.71 8.42
C VAL A 100 -8.85 -1.80 8.10
N ARG A 101 -8.65 -2.78 9.01
CA ARG A 101 -7.75 -3.92 8.78
C ARG A 101 -8.17 -4.84 7.63
N LYS A 102 -9.47 -4.87 7.29
CA LYS A 102 -9.99 -5.63 6.16
C LYS A 102 -9.84 -4.87 4.84
N GLU A 103 -9.91 -3.55 4.85
CA GLU A 103 -9.92 -2.74 3.65
C GLU A 103 -8.55 -2.11 3.30
N VAL A 104 -7.61 -2.04 4.27
CA VAL A 104 -6.28 -1.44 4.09
C VAL A 104 -5.21 -2.51 4.30
N HIS A 105 -4.46 -2.83 3.25
CA HIS A 105 -3.43 -3.86 3.28
C HIS A 105 -2.07 -3.33 2.91
N LEU A 106 -1.04 -3.87 3.56
CA LEU A 106 0.37 -3.59 3.28
C LEU A 106 1.04 -4.81 2.65
N ILE A 107 1.64 -4.60 1.49
CA ILE A 107 2.52 -5.55 0.83
C ILE A 107 3.95 -5.06 1.03
N PHE A 108 4.74 -5.81 1.81
CA PHE A 108 6.11 -5.46 2.18
C PHE A 108 7.10 -5.66 1.02
N GLN A 109 8.26 -5.05 1.12
CA GLN A 109 9.38 -5.13 0.18
C GLN A 109 9.76 -6.57 -0.20
N ASP A 110 9.76 -7.48 0.75
CA ASP A 110 10.01 -8.90 0.53
C ASP A 110 8.75 -9.72 0.84
N ALA A 111 7.65 -9.38 0.15
CA ALA A 111 6.40 -10.10 0.30
C ALA A 111 6.55 -11.61 0.02
N ALA A 112 7.52 -11.97 -0.83
CA ALA A 112 7.84 -13.35 -1.15
C ALA A 112 8.40 -14.12 0.05
N SER A 113 9.18 -13.49 0.92
CA SER A 113 9.69 -14.10 2.16
C SER A 113 8.63 -14.10 3.29
N ALA A 114 7.63 -13.23 3.19
CA ALA A 114 6.51 -13.18 4.15
C ALA A 114 5.49 -14.32 3.95
N LEU A 115 5.59 -15.08 2.85
CA LEU A 115 4.74 -16.25 2.61
C LEU A 115 5.23 -17.42 3.46
N ASN A 116 4.33 -18.05 4.25
CA ASN A 116 4.68 -19.23 5.01
C ASN A 116 5.14 -20.38 4.07
N PRO A 117 6.42 -20.82 4.14
CA PRO A 117 6.95 -21.80 3.18
C PRO A 117 6.34 -23.20 3.34
N ARG A 118 5.62 -23.47 4.44
CA ARG A 118 4.94 -24.73 4.70
C ARG A 118 3.55 -24.80 4.12
N PHE A 119 2.94 -23.64 3.80
CA PHE A 119 1.60 -23.55 3.27
C PHE A 119 1.60 -23.65 1.74
N THR A 120 0.53 -24.20 1.21
CA THR A 120 0.21 -24.12 -0.23
C THR A 120 -0.28 -22.73 -0.59
N VAL A 121 -0.29 -22.42 -1.87
CA VAL A 121 -0.85 -21.15 -2.40
C VAL A 121 -2.31 -20.99 -1.96
N GLU A 122 -3.12 -22.06 -2.01
CA GLU A 122 -4.50 -22.04 -1.52
C GLU A 122 -4.59 -21.63 -0.06
N GLU A 123 -3.79 -22.26 0.80
CA GLU A 123 -3.77 -21.97 2.25
C GLU A 123 -3.32 -20.53 2.53
N ILE A 124 -2.31 -20.03 1.81
CA ILE A 124 -1.82 -18.65 1.94
C ILE A 124 -2.91 -17.63 1.56
N VAL A 125 -3.60 -17.85 0.44
CA VAL A 125 -4.63 -16.94 -0.03
C VAL A 125 -5.90 -17.03 0.83
N ALA A 126 -6.23 -18.21 1.36
CA ALA A 126 -7.36 -18.42 2.24
C ALA A 126 -7.15 -17.88 3.67
N GLU A 127 -5.89 -17.79 4.14
CA GLU A 127 -5.56 -17.42 5.52
C GLU A 127 -6.25 -16.12 6.00
N PRO A 128 -6.26 -15.01 5.24
CA PRO A 128 -6.94 -13.78 5.66
C PRO A 128 -8.45 -13.97 5.84
N LEU A 129 -9.09 -14.78 5.00
CA LEU A 129 -10.52 -15.05 5.09
C LEU A 129 -10.89 -15.75 6.39
N VAL A 130 -10.02 -16.65 6.86
CA VAL A 130 -10.17 -17.37 8.12
C VAL A 130 -9.91 -16.43 9.31
N ILE A 131 -8.79 -15.68 9.29
CA ILE A 131 -8.39 -14.77 10.38
C ILE A 131 -9.45 -13.68 10.62
N HIS A 132 -9.97 -13.09 9.56
CA HIS A 132 -10.97 -12.04 9.65
C HIS A 132 -12.39 -12.58 9.89
N ASN A 133 -12.54 -13.89 10.08
CA ASN A 133 -13.81 -14.55 10.32
C ASN A 133 -14.90 -14.07 9.34
N THR A 134 -14.57 -14.05 8.06
CA THR A 134 -15.50 -13.64 7.00
C THR A 134 -16.72 -14.56 6.97
N ALA A 135 -17.79 -14.15 6.28
CA ALA A 135 -18.96 -14.99 6.09
C ALA A 135 -18.69 -16.26 5.28
N PHE A 136 -17.59 -16.28 4.51
CA PHE A 136 -17.21 -17.42 3.66
C PHE A 136 -16.91 -18.68 4.49
N ARG A 137 -17.41 -19.84 4.02
CA ARG A 137 -17.20 -21.15 4.63
C ARG A 137 -16.91 -22.19 3.54
N GLY A 138 -16.04 -23.14 3.86
CA GLY A 138 -15.81 -24.32 3.02
C GLY A 138 -15.63 -24.03 1.53
N SER A 139 -16.64 -24.37 0.73
CA SER A 139 -16.63 -24.18 -0.72
C SER A 139 -16.56 -22.71 -1.14
N GLU A 140 -17.12 -21.79 -0.37
CA GLU A 140 -17.09 -20.35 -0.69
C GLU A 140 -15.68 -19.76 -0.55
N ILE A 141 -14.90 -20.20 0.47
CA ILE A 141 -13.48 -19.85 0.59
C ILE A 141 -12.74 -20.33 -0.65
N ARG A 142 -13.01 -21.57 -1.09
CA ARG A 142 -12.37 -22.14 -2.27
C ARG A 142 -12.70 -21.35 -3.55
N CYS A 143 -13.97 -21.02 -3.76
CA CYS A 143 -14.38 -20.18 -4.89
C CYS A 143 -13.69 -18.81 -4.85
N ARG A 144 -13.59 -18.19 -3.66
CA ARG A 144 -12.90 -16.89 -3.53
C ARG A 144 -11.41 -16.99 -3.80
N VAL A 145 -10.75 -18.08 -3.37
CA VAL A 145 -9.34 -18.35 -3.69
C VAL A 145 -9.15 -18.48 -5.20
N ASP A 146 -10.00 -19.25 -5.88
CA ASP A 146 -9.96 -19.42 -7.33
C ASP A 146 -10.12 -18.07 -8.05
N GLU A 147 -11.11 -17.29 -7.65
CA GLU A 147 -11.37 -15.96 -8.22
C GLU A 147 -10.14 -15.04 -8.12
N VAL A 148 -9.50 -14.96 -6.93
CA VAL A 148 -8.35 -14.06 -6.78
C VAL A 148 -7.09 -14.59 -7.44
N LEU A 149 -6.91 -15.91 -7.56
CA LEU A 149 -5.81 -16.49 -8.31
C LEU A 149 -5.95 -16.20 -9.80
N ASP A 150 -7.17 -16.25 -10.35
CA ASP A 150 -7.44 -15.85 -11.73
C ASP A 150 -7.19 -14.34 -11.93
N GLN A 151 -7.61 -13.48 -10.98
CA GLN A 151 -7.36 -12.03 -11.01
C GLN A 151 -5.86 -11.70 -11.08
N VAL A 152 -4.99 -12.50 -10.46
CA VAL A 152 -3.54 -12.30 -10.51
C VAL A 152 -2.85 -13.15 -11.60
N GLU A 153 -3.62 -13.72 -12.52
CA GLU A 153 -3.13 -14.53 -13.67
C GLU A 153 -2.27 -15.74 -13.26
N LEU A 154 -2.60 -16.37 -12.14
CA LEU A 154 -1.94 -17.62 -11.72
C LEU A 154 -2.76 -18.85 -12.10
N GLY A 155 -4.10 -18.74 -12.06
CA GLY A 155 -5.00 -19.86 -12.34
C GLY A 155 -4.93 -20.99 -11.29
N ASN A 156 -5.84 -21.96 -11.45
CA ASN A 156 -6.06 -23.00 -10.44
C ASN A 156 -4.93 -24.04 -10.34
N THR A 157 -4.09 -24.17 -11.38
CA THR A 157 -2.97 -25.13 -11.41
C THR A 157 -1.91 -24.86 -10.34
N TRP A 158 -1.87 -23.64 -9.80
CA TRP A 158 -0.91 -23.21 -8.79
C TRP A 158 -1.35 -23.44 -7.35
N ARG A 159 -2.63 -23.78 -7.11
CA ARG A 159 -3.22 -23.92 -5.76
C ARG A 159 -2.43 -24.81 -4.81
N GLY A 160 -2.04 -25.98 -5.28
CA GLY A 160 -1.33 -26.99 -4.49
C GLY A 160 0.18 -26.74 -4.36
N ARG A 161 0.73 -25.73 -5.06
CA ARG A 161 2.17 -25.41 -5.01
C ARG A 161 2.52 -24.68 -3.73
N ARG A 162 3.79 -24.81 -3.33
CA ARG A 162 4.37 -24.09 -2.19
C ARG A 162 5.25 -22.93 -2.68
N PRO A 163 5.52 -21.90 -1.84
CA PRO A 163 6.32 -20.76 -2.23
C PRO A 163 7.70 -21.10 -2.82
N ILE A 164 8.33 -22.17 -2.37
CA ILE A 164 9.63 -22.62 -2.86
C ILE A 164 9.59 -23.10 -4.32
N GLU A 165 8.43 -23.49 -4.82
CA GLU A 165 8.20 -23.98 -6.18
C GLU A 165 7.89 -22.83 -7.16
N LEU A 166 7.80 -21.59 -6.68
CA LEU A 166 7.38 -20.40 -7.43
C LEU A 166 8.58 -19.52 -7.78
N SER A 167 8.52 -18.86 -8.95
CA SER A 167 9.43 -17.76 -9.28
C SER A 167 9.17 -16.54 -8.40
N GLY A 168 10.07 -15.53 -8.40
CA GLY A 168 9.90 -14.28 -7.67
C GLY A 168 8.61 -13.55 -8.05
N GLY A 169 8.33 -13.40 -9.34
CA GLY A 169 7.09 -12.78 -9.83
C GLY A 169 5.84 -13.56 -9.45
N GLN A 170 5.88 -14.90 -9.48
CA GLN A 170 4.76 -15.73 -9.04
C GLN A 170 4.50 -15.60 -7.53
N ARG A 171 5.56 -15.57 -6.70
CA ARG A 171 5.41 -15.31 -5.25
C ARG A 171 4.78 -13.94 -5.00
N GLN A 172 5.19 -12.92 -5.78
CA GLN A 172 4.59 -11.59 -5.68
C GLN A 172 3.10 -11.59 -6.06
N ARG A 173 2.70 -12.33 -7.11
CA ARG A 173 1.29 -12.51 -7.48
C ARG A 173 0.50 -13.21 -6.36
N VAL A 174 1.07 -14.20 -5.70
CA VAL A 174 0.45 -14.86 -4.51
C VAL A 174 0.27 -13.87 -3.37
N ALA A 175 1.26 -13.01 -3.08
CA ALA A 175 1.15 -11.99 -2.05
C ALA A 175 0.05 -10.95 -2.36
N ILE A 176 -0.08 -10.56 -3.64
CA ILE A 176 -1.17 -9.69 -4.11
C ILE A 176 -2.52 -10.42 -3.98
N ALA A 177 -2.63 -11.68 -4.41
CA ALA A 177 -3.85 -12.50 -4.29
C ALA A 177 -4.30 -12.62 -2.81
N ARG A 178 -3.35 -12.88 -1.90
CA ARG A 178 -3.62 -12.90 -0.46
C ARG A 178 -4.24 -11.59 0.05
N ALA A 179 -3.72 -10.44 -0.39
CA ALA A 179 -4.29 -9.15 -0.03
C ALA A 179 -5.68 -8.95 -0.64
N LEU A 180 -5.87 -9.32 -1.92
CA LEU A 180 -7.15 -9.19 -2.64
C LEU A 180 -8.25 -10.10 -2.09
N ALA A 181 -7.92 -11.17 -1.37
CA ALA A 181 -8.90 -12.11 -0.82
C ALA A 181 -9.97 -11.40 0.03
N LEU A 182 -9.59 -10.36 0.77
CA LEU A 182 -10.46 -9.56 1.63
C LEU A 182 -11.17 -8.41 0.91
N GLN A 183 -11.01 -8.24 -0.42
CA GLN A 183 -11.57 -7.13 -1.20
C GLN A 183 -11.16 -5.76 -0.64
N PRO A 184 -9.86 -5.47 -0.56
CA PRO A 184 -9.36 -4.22 -0.02
C PRO A 184 -9.85 -3.02 -0.83
N LYS A 185 -9.74 -1.83 -0.24
CA LYS A 185 -9.93 -0.54 -0.92
C LYS A 185 -8.63 0.21 -1.10
N LEU A 186 -7.64 -0.08 -0.25
CA LEU A 186 -6.32 0.53 -0.29
C LEU A 186 -5.25 -0.56 -0.17
N LEU A 187 -4.32 -0.59 -1.14
CA LEU A 187 -3.09 -1.35 -1.04
C LEU A 187 -1.90 -0.39 -0.86
N ILE A 188 -1.13 -0.64 0.17
CA ILE A 188 0.15 0.03 0.40
C ILE A 188 1.23 -0.93 -0.10
N LEU A 189 2.00 -0.48 -1.10
CA LEU A 189 3.03 -1.26 -1.77
C LEU A 189 4.39 -0.71 -1.32
N ASP A 190 4.97 -1.26 -0.24
CA ASP A 190 6.25 -0.78 0.30
C ASP A 190 7.40 -1.50 -0.38
N GLU A 191 8.01 -0.84 -1.39
CA GLU A 191 9.07 -1.36 -2.26
C GLU A 191 8.76 -2.76 -2.85
N ALA A 192 7.47 -3.04 -3.04
CA ALA A 192 6.97 -4.37 -3.37
C ALA A 192 7.45 -4.94 -4.71
N LEU A 193 8.01 -4.12 -5.60
CA LEU A 193 8.52 -4.53 -6.91
C LEU A 193 10.05 -4.52 -7.00
N SER A 194 10.75 -3.99 -6.01
CA SER A 194 12.19 -3.70 -6.09
C SER A 194 13.09 -4.94 -6.23
N SER A 195 12.64 -6.10 -5.75
CA SER A 195 13.39 -7.37 -5.80
C SER A 195 13.17 -8.18 -7.08
N LEU A 196 12.32 -7.70 -7.99
CA LEU A 196 11.97 -8.39 -9.23
C LEU A 196 12.84 -7.91 -10.39
N ASP A 197 13.05 -8.79 -11.39
CA ASP A 197 13.62 -8.37 -12.67
C ASP A 197 12.69 -7.44 -13.45
N LEU A 198 13.23 -6.72 -14.43
CA LEU A 198 12.50 -5.70 -15.19
C LEU A 198 11.25 -6.24 -15.89
N SER A 199 11.31 -7.49 -16.40
CA SER A 199 10.18 -8.13 -17.06
C SER A 199 9.06 -8.41 -16.08
N ALA A 200 9.39 -9.01 -14.93
CA ALA A 200 8.44 -9.28 -13.86
C ALA A 200 7.85 -7.97 -13.25
N GLN A 201 8.68 -6.93 -13.10
CA GLN A 201 8.20 -5.60 -12.68
C GLN A 201 7.12 -5.06 -13.61
N ALA A 202 7.38 -5.09 -14.94
CA ALA A 202 6.42 -4.61 -15.94
C ALA A 202 5.11 -5.41 -15.91
N GLN A 203 5.19 -6.75 -15.78
CA GLN A 203 4.01 -7.60 -15.69
C GLN A 203 3.18 -7.31 -14.43
N ILE A 204 3.83 -7.14 -13.27
CA ILE A 204 3.12 -6.81 -12.03
C ILE A 204 2.55 -5.38 -12.08
N ALA A 205 3.24 -4.44 -12.70
CA ALA A 205 2.71 -3.08 -12.88
C ALA A 205 1.43 -3.08 -13.73
N ASN A 206 1.42 -3.79 -14.85
CA ASN A 206 0.22 -3.93 -15.67
C ASN A 206 -0.92 -4.61 -14.89
N LEU A 207 -0.62 -5.67 -14.16
CA LEU A 207 -1.59 -6.33 -13.28
C LEU A 207 -2.18 -5.34 -12.25
N LEU A 208 -1.36 -4.50 -11.61
CA LEU A 208 -1.84 -3.51 -10.64
C LEU A 208 -2.73 -2.45 -11.29
N LEU A 209 -2.40 -1.99 -12.51
CA LEU A 209 -3.23 -1.06 -13.27
C LEU A 209 -4.59 -1.68 -13.63
N ASP A 210 -4.61 -2.92 -14.12
CA ASP A 210 -5.84 -3.65 -14.43
C ASP A 210 -6.72 -3.85 -13.18
N LEU A 211 -6.12 -4.21 -12.06
CA LEU A 211 -6.83 -4.37 -10.79
C LEU A 211 -7.39 -3.03 -10.29
N GLN A 212 -6.65 -1.94 -10.47
CA GLN A 212 -7.11 -0.59 -10.11
C GLN A 212 -8.33 -0.20 -10.93
N GLU A 213 -8.30 -0.39 -12.24
CA GLU A 213 -9.42 -0.08 -13.13
C GLU A 213 -10.66 -0.91 -12.79
N ARG A 214 -10.51 -2.23 -12.60
CA ARG A 214 -11.64 -3.15 -12.34
C ARG A 214 -12.27 -2.96 -10.96
N HIS A 215 -11.49 -2.63 -9.93
CA HIS A 215 -11.93 -2.63 -8.54
C HIS A 215 -11.90 -1.25 -7.87
N SER A 216 -11.52 -0.19 -8.61
CA SER A 216 -11.32 1.16 -8.07
C SER A 216 -10.36 1.19 -6.87
N LEU A 217 -9.33 0.32 -6.89
CA LEU A 217 -8.33 0.23 -5.82
C LEU A 217 -7.52 1.52 -5.73
N ALA A 218 -7.32 2.00 -4.50
CA ALA A 218 -6.33 3.04 -4.25
C ALA A 218 -4.97 2.40 -3.94
N TYR A 219 -3.88 3.03 -4.40
CA TYR A 219 -2.52 2.60 -4.09
C TYR A 219 -1.72 3.71 -3.43
N LEU A 220 -1.06 3.38 -2.33
CA LEU A 220 0.10 4.14 -1.87
C LEU A 220 1.35 3.35 -2.28
N TYR A 221 2.04 3.80 -3.32
CA TYR A 221 3.21 3.12 -3.86
C TYR A 221 4.49 3.75 -3.31
N VAL A 222 5.09 3.09 -2.34
CA VAL A 222 6.36 3.50 -1.74
C VAL A 222 7.50 2.89 -2.55
N THR A 223 8.36 3.73 -3.12
CA THR A 223 9.47 3.27 -3.97
C THR A 223 10.59 4.29 -4.04
N HIS A 224 11.75 3.86 -4.53
CA HIS A 224 12.84 4.72 -4.97
C HIS A 224 13.01 4.69 -6.51
N ASP A 225 12.25 3.84 -7.22
CA ASP A 225 12.28 3.74 -8.69
C ASP A 225 11.37 4.79 -9.34
N LEU A 226 11.99 5.81 -9.93
CA LEU A 226 11.31 6.91 -10.61
C LEU A 226 10.51 6.45 -11.85
N ARG A 227 11.00 5.40 -12.55
CA ARG A 227 10.35 4.88 -13.77
C ARG A 227 9.03 4.22 -13.40
N MET A 228 9.06 3.35 -12.39
CA MET A 228 7.85 2.68 -11.93
C MET A 228 6.84 3.64 -11.30
N ALA A 229 7.33 4.68 -10.60
CA ALA A 229 6.47 5.76 -10.13
C ALA A 229 5.79 6.49 -11.29
N GLY A 230 6.53 6.76 -12.38
CA GLY A 230 5.97 7.40 -13.58
C GLY A 230 4.92 6.56 -14.31
N VAL A 231 4.99 5.23 -14.21
CA VAL A 231 4.03 4.29 -14.83
C VAL A 231 2.75 4.16 -14.00
N LEU A 232 2.88 4.02 -12.67
CA LEU A 232 1.77 3.66 -11.79
C LEU A 232 1.05 4.86 -11.18
N ALA A 233 1.75 6.00 -10.99
CA ALA A 233 1.24 7.07 -10.15
C ALA A 233 0.32 8.05 -10.91
N SER A 234 -0.80 8.39 -10.27
CA SER A 234 -1.61 9.58 -10.61
C SER A 234 -0.98 10.85 -10.05
N GLU A 235 -0.30 10.73 -8.92
CA GLU A 235 0.36 11.82 -8.20
C GLU A 235 1.64 11.30 -7.52
N VAL A 236 2.65 12.15 -7.41
CA VAL A 236 3.93 11.83 -6.78
C VAL A 236 4.20 12.78 -5.62
N ALA A 237 4.65 12.24 -4.49
CA ALA A 237 5.16 13.00 -3.36
C ALA A 237 6.60 12.56 -3.04
N ILE A 238 7.47 13.52 -2.73
CA ILE A 238 8.85 13.27 -2.29
C ILE A 238 8.91 13.46 -0.79
N LEU A 239 9.23 12.40 -0.06
CA LEU A 239 9.48 12.42 1.38
C LEU A 239 10.98 12.52 1.62
N ASP A 240 11.41 13.55 2.32
CA ASP A 240 12.79 13.74 2.76
C ASP A 240 12.85 14.17 4.23
N ALA A 241 13.75 13.58 4.99
CA ALA A 241 13.95 13.83 6.43
C ALA A 241 12.63 13.88 7.24
N GLY A 242 11.64 13.06 6.86
CA GLY A 242 10.34 12.93 7.51
C GLY A 242 9.28 13.94 7.05
N GLN A 243 9.54 14.74 6.03
CA GLN A 243 8.60 15.74 5.49
C GLN A 243 8.36 15.56 4.00
N ILE A 244 7.15 15.88 3.52
CA ILE A 244 6.87 15.98 2.09
C ILE A 244 7.44 17.31 1.60
N VAL A 245 8.48 17.25 0.77
CA VAL A 245 9.18 18.43 0.23
C VAL A 245 8.66 18.84 -1.15
N HIS A 246 8.14 17.89 -1.93
CA HIS A 246 7.51 18.12 -3.23
C HIS A 246 6.29 17.23 -3.39
N ARG A 247 5.27 17.72 -4.08
CA ARG A 247 4.08 16.97 -4.45
C ARG A 247 3.47 17.55 -5.73
N GLY A 248 3.04 16.68 -6.66
CA GLY A 248 2.43 17.12 -7.92
C GLY A 248 2.28 15.97 -8.91
N LEU A 249 2.01 16.31 -10.15
CA LEU A 249 1.91 15.32 -11.24
C LEU A 249 3.27 14.65 -11.49
N PRO A 250 3.29 13.36 -11.91
CA PRO A 250 4.53 12.64 -12.19
C PRO A 250 5.47 13.40 -13.13
N ALA A 251 4.95 13.96 -14.22
CA ALA A 251 5.75 14.71 -15.18
C ALA A 251 6.46 15.93 -14.58
N GLU A 252 5.84 16.61 -13.63
CA GLU A 252 6.41 17.80 -12.98
C GLU A 252 7.48 17.43 -11.96
N VAL A 253 7.13 16.50 -11.04
CA VAL A 253 7.99 16.14 -9.91
C VAL A 253 9.21 15.32 -10.35
N LEU A 254 9.03 14.39 -11.31
CA LEU A 254 10.11 13.53 -11.78
C LEU A 254 11.10 14.31 -12.66
N THR A 255 10.64 15.27 -13.46
CA THR A 255 11.52 16.12 -14.27
C THR A 255 12.37 17.05 -13.40
N ALA A 256 11.79 17.63 -12.35
CA ALA A 256 12.52 18.48 -11.41
C ALA A 256 13.65 17.73 -10.69
N LYS A 257 13.47 16.43 -10.39
CA LYS A 257 14.48 15.59 -9.73
C LYS A 257 15.60 15.13 -10.67
N LEU A 258 15.40 15.15 -11.98
CA LEU A 258 16.40 14.78 -13.00
C LEU A 258 17.32 15.95 -13.39
N GLN A 259 16.98 17.18 -12.99
CA GLN A 259 17.87 18.33 -13.18
C GLN A 259 18.89 18.35 -12.05
N PRO A 260 20.22 18.29 -12.37
CA PRO A 260 21.23 18.46 -11.33
C PRO A 260 21.09 19.85 -10.72
N VAL A 261 21.11 19.88 -9.38
CA VAL A 261 21.23 21.14 -8.64
C VAL A 261 22.54 21.78 -9.08
N SER A 262 22.44 22.87 -9.83
CA SER A 262 23.56 23.69 -10.31
C SER A 262 24.21 24.45 -9.15
#